data_ee799b7991a8d78302a85ff2fce10bcd
#
_entry.id   ee799b7991a8d78302a85ff2fce10bcd
#
_cell.length_a   1.000
_cell.length_b   1.000
_cell.length_c   1.000
_cell.angle_alpha   90.00
_cell.angle_beta   90.00
_cell.angle_gamma   90.00
#
_symmetry.space_group_name_H-M   'P 1'
#
loop_
_entity.id
_entity.type
_entity.pdbx_description
1 polymer ?
#
loop_
_entity_poly.entity_id
_entity_poly.type
_entity_poly.pdbx_seq_one_letter_code
_entity_poly.pdbx_strand_id
1 'polypeptide(L)'
;TNDGAMTYEVNEDDNTVTFTMQEGVTWHDGEPVTIDDYVYSYEVIGHPEYPGIRGATDGFTLIEGYDEYKSGDAEEISGIEVEDEYTATFTYTELAPSLTAGGFWAYAMPEHHYEGVEIADMAEAPQTRENPLGMGPYKVDSITPGEAVVMSKYEDYWRGEPNLDGVELTVVSPSSIANALETGEVDVAINFPTDQYPDVEGMEGVEWLANIEGAYTYIGFKLGEWNEDEGRVDYKPEEMKMGDKELRRAMWHAMDNDAVGERFYNGLRWKATSLITPYHANWHDDSLEVPEYDPEQANQILDEAGYEDTDGDGFRETPDGEPLEINFASMSGGDTAEPLANYYIQSWKDIGLNVQLTNGRLIEFNTFYDMVENDDPEVDIYQGAWGVGSDVDPYGLYGPDVPFNYPRYATEESTQLMEEGNSPDAFDVEQRQEIYNE
;
A
#
# COMPACT_ATOMS: atom_id res chain seq x y z
N THR A 1 17.09 -8.37 12.64
CA THR A 1 18.43 -8.99 12.60
C THR A 1 19.46 -7.91 12.28
N ASN A 2 20.50 -7.77 13.13
CA ASN A 2 21.59 -6.78 12.97
C ASN A 2 22.62 -7.24 11.94
N ASP A 3 22.18 -7.59 10.72
CA ASP A 3 23.04 -8.04 9.62
C ASP A 3 22.88 -7.19 8.34
N GLY A 4 22.29 -6.00 8.46
CA GLY A 4 22.19 -5.00 7.40
C GLY A 4 23.47 -4.17 7.22
N ALA A 5 23.50 -3.34 6.18
CA ALA A 5 24.55 -2.32 5.99
C ALA A 5 24.51 -1.25 7.09
N MET A 6 23.40 -1.16 7.80
CA MET A 6 23.19 -0.29 8.95
C MET A 6 22.52 -1.07 10.07
N THR A 7 22.87 -0.73 11.32
CA THR A 7 22.24 -1.24 12.54
C THR A 7 21.66 -0.08 13.33
N TYR A 8 20.78 -0.38 14.28
CA TYR A 8 20.25 0.63 15.20
C TYR A 8 20.14 0.11 16.63
N GLU A 9 20.22 1.04 17.57
CA GLU A 9 19.99 0.79 19.01
C GLU A 9 18.96 1.80 19.52
N VAL A 10 17.94 1.30 20.23
CA VAL A 10 16.84 2.11 20.79
C VAL A 10 17.12 2.37 22.26
N ASN A 11 16.99 3.61 22.70
CA ASN A 11 17.03 4.04 24.09
C ASN A 11 15.64 4.59 24.48
N GLU A 12 14.83 3.76 25.11
CA GLU A 12 13.47 4.11 25.52
C GLU A 12 13.43 5.17 26.63
N ASP A 13 14.49 5.30 27.45
CA ASP A 13 14.54 6.28 28.54
C ASP A 13 14.65 7.73 28.02
N ASP A 14 15.32 7.91 26.89
CA ASP A 14 15.61 9.22 26.28
C ASP A 14 14.87 9.43 24.95
N ASN A 15 14.03 8.50 24.50
CA ASN A 15 13.37 8.48 23.19
C ASN A 15 14.35 8.65 22.02
N THR A 16 15.51 8.01 22.08
CA THR A 16 16.52 8.12 21.04
C THR A 16 16.78 6.81 20.33
N VAL A 17 17.15 6.91 19.06
CA VAL A 17 17.63 5.79 18.24
C VAL A 17 18.97 6.16 17.64
N THR A 18 19.99 5.37 17.94
CA THR A 18 21.32 5.53 17.37
C THR A 18 21.49 4.60 16.19
N PHE A 19 21.71 5.14 15.01
CA PHE A 19 21.98 4.41 13.78
C PHE A 19 23.47 4.36 13.52
N THR A 20 23.97 3.17 13.15
CA THR A 20 25.39 2.96 12.84
C THR A 20 25.52 2.29 11.47
N MET A 21 26.14 2.99 10.53
CA MET A 21 26.48 2.49 9.20
C MET A 21 27.72 1.59 9.27
N GLN A 22 27.72 0.49 8.54
CA GLN A 22 28.87 -0.41 8.47
C GLN A 22 30.01 0.23 7.66
N GLU A 23 31.21 0.29 8.24
CA GLU A 23 32.40 0.76 7.53
C GLU A 23 32.73 -0.13 6.32
N GLY A 24 33.17 0.50 5.22
CA GLY A 24 33.59 -0.20 4.02
C GLY A 24 32.47 -0.55 3.03
N VAL A 25 31.25 -0.13 3.31
CA VAL A 25 30.18 -0.12 2.30
C VAL A 25 30.46 0.99 1.30
N THR A 26 30.30 0.70 0.00
CA THR A 26 30.53 1.68 -1.08
C THR A 26 29.33 1.74 -2.02
N TRP A 27 29.11 2.93 -2.57
CA TRP A 27 28.25 3.13 -3.72
C TRP A 27 28.81 2.43 -4.97
N HIS A 28 28.00 2.24 -6.00
CA HIS A 28 28.42 1.56 -7.25
C HIS A 28 29.52 2.30 -8.03
N ASP A 29 29.76 3.56 -7.74
CA ASP A 29 30.87 4.36 -8.30
C ASP A 29 32.16 4.29 -7.48
N GLY A 30 32.10 3.64 -6.30
CA GLY A 30 33.22 3.40 -5.41
C GLY A 30 33.37 4.42 -4.28
N GLU A 31 32.54 5.48 -4.23
CA GLU A 31 32.51 6.40 -3.10
C GLU A 31 31.99 5.69 -1.83
N PRO A 32 32.50 6.00 -0.63
CA PRO A 32 32.02 5.38 0.61
C PRO A 32 30.57 5.76 0.90
N VAL A 33 29.81 4.82 1.48
CA VAL A 33 28.50 5.13 2.08
C VAL A 33 28.74 5.57 3.51
N THR A 34 28.24 6.74 3.85
CA THR A 34 28.39 7.33 5.19
C THR A 34 27.02 7.54 5.85
N ILE A 35 27.04 7.95 7.11
CA ILE A 35 25.80 8.28 7.82
C ILE A 35 25.15 9.55 7.24
N ASP A 36 25.95 10.44 6.64
CA ASP A 36 25.43 11.65 5.98
C ASP A 36 24.50 11.30 4.81
N ASP A 37 24.82 10.25 4.03
CA ASP A 37 23.93 9.74 2.95
C ASP A 37 22.57 9.24 3.51
N TYR A 38 22.57 8.71 4.72
CA TYR A 38 21.33 8.29 5.39
C TYR A 38 20.56 9.51 5.88
N VAL A 39 21.20 10.45 6.56
CA VAL A 39 20.59 11.70 7.02
C VAL A 39 20.07 12.51 5.84
N TYR A 40 20.80 12.58 4.76
CA TYR A 40 20.37 13.26 3.52
C TYR A 40 19.03 12.74 3.00
N SER A 41 18.76 11.43 3.15
CA SER A 41 17.44 10.89 2.77
C SER A 41 16.29 11.49 3.58
N TYR A 42 16.50 11.78 4.87
CA TYR A 42 15.51 12.45 5.72
C TYR A 42 15.37 13.94 5.35
N GLU A 43 16.47 14.60 5.04
CA GLU A 43 16.45 15.99 4.59
C GLU A 43 15.71 16.15 3.26
N VAL A 44 15.93 15.24 2.30
CA VAL A 44 15.21 15.24 1.02
C VAL A 44 13.71 14.98 1.22
N ILE A 45 13.35 13.94 1.98
CA ILE A 45 11.95 13.55 2.17
C ILE A 45 11.18 14.55 3.05
N GLY A 46 11.86 15.14 4.04
CA GLY A 46 11.30 16.17 4.91
C GLY A 46 11.25 17.57 4.28
N HIS A 47 11.90 17.80 3.14
CA HIS A 47 11.97 19.14 2.56
C HIS A 47 10.61 19.69 2.12
N PRO A 48 10.30 21.00 2.28
CA PRO A 48 9.02 21.59 1.86
C PRO A 48 8.68 21.37 0.38
N GLU A 49 9.69 21.27 -0.49
CA GLU A 49 9.51 21.06 -1.93
C GLU A 49 9.53 19.57 -2.35
N TYR A 50 9.61 18.64 -1.41
CA TYR A 50 9.53 17.21 -1.73
C TYR A 50 8.13 16.86 -2.26
N PRO A 51 8.01 16.37 -3.51
CA PRO A 51 6.70 16.16 -4.13
C PRO A 51 6.05 14.83 -3.73
N GLY A 52 6.74 14.00 -2.94
CA GLY A 52 6.26 12.66 -2.56
C GLY A 52 5.55 12.66 -1.20
N ILE A 53 5.07 11.49 -0.83
CA ILE A 53 4.23 11.27 0.37
C ILE A 53 4.96 10.54 1.51
N ARG A 54 6.23 10.12 1.31
CA ARG A 54 6.96 9.28 2.26
C ARG A 54 7.15 9.93 3.63
N GLY A 55 7.27 11.24 3.67
CA GLY A 55 7.48 12.01 4.90
C GLY A 55 6.24 12.14 5.81
N ALA A 56 5.17 11.40 5.56
CA ALA A 56 3.96 11.39 6.40
C ALA A 56 3.88 10.17 7.35
N THR A 57 4.96 9.37 7.47
CA THR A 57 5.01 8.20 8.35
C THR A 57 5.76 8.51 9.65
N ASP A 58 5.47 7.74 10.70
CA ASP A 58 6.06 7.91 12.05
C ASP A 58 7.59 7.97 12.05
N GLY A 59 8.24 7.23 11.13
CA GLY A 59 9.70 7.27 10.96
C GLY A 59 10.26 8.65 10.66
N PHE A 60 9.39 9.59 10.25
CA PHE A 60 9.71 11.00 9.98
C PHE A 60 8.98 11.92 10.96
N THR A 61 7.66 11.83 11.06
CA THR A 61 6.83 12.79 11.80
C THR A 61 7.07 12.82 13.30
N LEU A 62 7.55 11.72 13.87
CA LEU A 62 7.89 11.66 15.30
C LEU A 62 9.30 12.16 15.61
N ILE A 63 10.13 12.56 14.63
CA ILE A 63 11.46 13.12 14.89
C ILE A 63 11.30 14.56 15.38
N GLU A 64 12.00 14.93 16.45
CA GLU A 64 12.00 16.31 16.96
C GLU A 64 12.43 17.31 15.89
N GLY A 65 11.62 18.36 15.69
CA GLY A 65 11.90 19.43 14.71
C GLY A 65 11.64 19.07 13.25
N TYR A 66 11.05 17.90 12.99
CA TYR A 66 10.69 17.50 11.61
C TYR A 66 9.63 18.41 11.01
N ASP A 67 8.57 18.74 11.77
CA ASP A 67 7.47 19.58 11.28
C ASP A 67 7.93 21.02 10.98
N GLU A 68 8.82 21.56 11.79
CA GLU A 68 9.42 22.88 11.56
C GLU A 68 10.30 22.88 10.30
N TYR A 69 11.04 21.81 10.06
CA TYR A 69 11.82 21.65 8.84
C TYR A 69 10.91 21.50 7.62
N LYS A 70 9.91 20.65 7.69
CA LYS A 70 8.95 20.39 6.60
C LYS A 70 8.11 21.61 6.23
N SER A 71 7.79 22.47 7.19
CA SER A 71 7.09 23.75 6.93
C SER A 71 8.00 24.83 6.39
N GLY A 72 9.34 24.63 6.43
CA GLY A 72 10.34 25.63 6.05
C GLY A 72 10.64 26.66 7.14
N ASP A 73 10.20 26.43 8.37
CA ASP A 73 10.48 27.28 9.52
C ASP A 73 11.85 27.01 10.15
N ALA A 74 12.47 25.86 9.83
CA ALA A 74 13.82 25.47 10.22
C ALA A 74 14.68 25.09 9.00
N GLU A 75 16.00 25.26 9.12
CA GLU A 75 16.99 24.90 8.07
C GLU A 75 17.48 23.45 8.20
N GLU A 76 17.25 22.80 9.35
CA GLU A 76 17.67 21.43 9.68
C GLU A 76 16.63 20.75 10.59
N ILE A 77 16.65 19.40 10.62
CA ILE A 77 15.83 18.60 11.53
C ILE A 77 16.56 18.52 12.87
N SER A 78 16.11 19.26 13.87
CA SER A 78 16.86 19.46 15.12
C SER A 78 17.03 18.18 15.96
N GLY A 79 16.20 17.16 15.74
CA GLY A 79 16.31 15.86 16.42
C GLY A 79 17.37 14.94 15.83
N ILE A 80 18.07 15.32 14.76
CA ILE A 80 19.14 14.50 14.15
C ILE A 80 20.49 15.06 14.52
N GLU A 81 21.32 14.26 15.20
CA GLU A 81 22.68 14.59 15.57
C GLU A 81 23.66 13.59 14.92
N VAL A 82 24.52 14.06 14.02
CA VAL A 82 25.61 13.27 13.45
C VAL A 82 26.80 13.30 14.41
N GLU A 83 27.16 12.14 14.93
CA GLU A 83 28.25 11.99 15.92
C GLU A 83 29.62 11.83 15.25
N ASP A 84 29.65 11.03 14.18
CA ASP A 84 30.85 10.79 13.37
C ASP A 84 30.46 10.32 11.94
N GLU A 85 31.43 9.94 11.12
CA GLU A 85 31.26 9.54 9.72
C GLU A 85 30.27 8.37 9.51
N TYR A 86 30.01 7.57 10.55
CA TYR A 86 29.20 6.35 10.47
C TYR A 86 28.07 6.29 11.50
N THR A 87 27.91 7.28 12.36
CA THR A 87 26.98 7.23 13.49
C THR A 87 26.16 8.51 13.60
N ALA A 88 24.85 8.36 13.71
CA ALA A 88 23.93 9.45 14.04
C ALA A 88 22.91 9.01 15.08
N THR A 89 22.52 9.92 15.96
CA THR A 89 21.46 9.72 16.93
C THR A 89 20.25 10.58 16.58
N PHE A 90 19.09 9.94 16.52
CA PHE A 90 17.81 10.57 16.23
C PHE A 90 16.99 10.63 17.51
N THR A 91 16.52 11.80 17.86
CA THR A 91 15.64 12.04 19.00
C THR A 91 14.19 12.11 18.51
N TYR A 92 13.34 11.29 19.08
CA TYR A 92 11.91 11.23 18.78
C TYR A 92 11.10 11.93 19.86
N THR A 93 9.99 12.55 19.51
CA THR A 93 9.03 13.11 20.48
C THR A 93 8.43 12.03 21.36
N GLU A 94 8.23 10.85 20.76
CA GLU A 94 7.86 9.60 21.44
C GLU A 94 8.31 8.41 20.61
N LEU A 95 8.43 7.25 21.23
CA LEU A 95 8.68 6.00 20.50
C LEU A 95 7.35 5.26 20.32
N ALA A 96 7.04 4.90 19.10
CA ALA A 96 5.86 4.12 18.74
C ALA A 96 6.25 2.69 18.33
N PRO A 97 5.40 1.68 18.57
CA PRO A 97 5.65 0.30 18.14
C PRO A 97 5.91 0.17 16.64
N SER A 98 5.27 0.99 15.80
CA SER A 98 5.48 1.06 14.35
C SER A 98 6.94 1.27 13.97
N LEU A 99 7.69 2.10 14.70
CA LEU A 99 9.11 2.37 14.42
C LEU A 99 9.95 1.10 14.45
N THR A 100 9.79 0.26 15.50
CA THR A 100 10.55 -0.98 15.66
C THR A 100 10.02 -2.15 14.83
N ALA A 101 8.77 -2.05 14.35
CA ALA A 101 8.14 -3.03 13.47
C ALA A 101 8.51 -2.84 11.99
N GLY A 102 9.34 -1.85 11.66
CA GLY A 102 9.80 -1.57 10.29
C GLY A 102 9.53 -0.14 9.81
N GLY A 103 9.10 0.74 10.72
CA GLY A 103 8.80 2.13 10.42
C GLY A 103 10.02 3.02 10.22
N PHE A 104 11.22 2.59 10.63
CA PHE A 104 12.43 3.33 10.31
C PHE A 104 12.69 3.31 8.80
N TRP A 105 13.05 4.47 8.25
CA TRP A 105 13.41 4.56 6.85
C TRP A 105 14.66 3.71 6.58
N ALA A 106 14.61 2.87 5.55
CA ALA A 106 15.62 1.83 5.32
C ALA A 106 16.62 2.19 4.21
N TYR A 107 16.53 3.39 3.61
CA TYR A 107 17.28 3.73 2.42
C TYR A 107 18.15 4.97 2.62
N ALA A 108 19.46 4.85 2.35
CA ALA A 108 20.35 5.99 2.17
C ALA A 108 20.23 6.54 0.74
N MET A 109 20.55 7.82 0.56
CA MET A 109 20.60 8.47 -0.74
C MET A 109 22.01 9.02 -0.98
N PRO A 110 22.62 8.78 -2.16
CA PRO A 110 23.98 9.28 -2.45
C PRO A 110 23.97 10.80 -2.69
N GLU A 111 24.25 11.61 -1.68
CA GLU A 111 24.22 13.07 -1.76
C GLU A 111 25.05 13.58 -2.94
N HIS A 112 26.30 13.07 -3.11
CA HIS A 112 27.21 13.45 -4.18
C HIS A 112 26.64 13.23 -5.59
N HIS A 113 25.75 12.23 -5.76
CA HIS A 113 25.11 11.93 -7.04
C HIS A 113 24.02 12.94 -7.43
N TYR A 114 23.41 13.55 -6.42
CA TYR A 114 22.37 14.56 -6.59
C TYR A 114 22.87 16.00 -6.47
N GLU A 115 24.20 16.21 -6.37
CA GLU A 115 24.77 17.55 -6.27
C GLU A 115 24.27 18.46 -7.41
N GLY A 116 23.61 19.57 -7.04
CA GLY A 116 23.07 20.55 -7.97
C GLY A 116 21.71 20.19 -8.59
N VAL A 117 21.04 19.16 -8.10
CA VAL A 117 19.65 18.84 -8.45
C VAL A 117 18.73 19.42 -7.37
N GLU A 118 17.76 20.25 -7.77
CA GLU A 118 16.75 20.76 -6.84
C GLU A 118 15.82 19.62 -6.38
N ILE A 119 15.43 19.61 -5.11
CA ILE A 119 14.62 18.53 -4.52
C ILE A 119 13.29 18.33 -5.26
N ALA A 120 12.64 19.42 -5.67
CA ALA A 120 11.42 19.37 -6.47
C ALA A 120 11.58 18.62 -7.80
N ASP A 121 12.80 18.60 -8.36
CA ASP A 121 13.09 17.99 -9.67
C ASP A 121 13.70 16.58 -9.57
N MET A 122 14.07 16.12 -8.36
CA MET A 122 14.79 14.85 -8.16
C MET A 122 14.08 13.64 -8.73
N ALA A 123 12.73 13.58 -8.62
CA ALA A 123 11.94 12.46 -9.10
C ALA A 123 12.06 12.24 -10.62
N GLU A 124 12.26 13.31 -11.38
CA GLU A 124 12.38 13.28 -12.86
C GLU A 124 13.82 13.49 -13.35
N ALA A 125 14.77 13.67 -12.43
CA ALA A 125 16.16 13.87 -12.77
C ALA A 125 16.79 12.66 -13.47
N PRO A 126 17.76 12.85 -14.39
CA PRO A 126 18.49 11.75 -15.01
C PRO A 126 19.16 10.81 -14.00
N GLN A 127 19.61 11.33 -12.86
CA GLN A 127 20.15 10.58 -11.74
C GLN A 127 19.17 9.53 -11.20
N THR A 128 17.87 9.83 -11.22
CA THR A 128 16.81 8.91 -10.76
C THR A 128 16.31 8.02 -11.89
N ARG A 129 16.07 8.58 -13.08
CA ARG A 129 15.36 7.90 -14.17
C ARG A 129 16.26 7.15 -15.15
N GLU A 130 17.51 7.60 -15.34
CA GLU A 130 18.40 7.07 -16.37
C GLU A 130 19.62 6.36 -15.79
N ASN A 131 20.18 6.93 -14.72
CA ASN A 131 21.45 6.48 -14.13
C ASN A 131 21.37 6.39 -12.60
N PRO A 132 20.46 5.59 -12.02
CA PRO A 132 20.34 5.46 -10.57
C PRO A 132 21.61 4.86 -9.98
N LEU A 133 22.07 5.43 -8.85
CA LEU A 133 23.23 4.97 -8.10
C LEU A 133 22.75 4.23 -6.85
N GLY A 134 23.27 3.04 -6.62
CA GLY A 134 22.91 2.21 -5.47
C GLY A 134 24.14 1.60 -4.80
N MET A 135 23.90 0.83 -3.74
CA MET A 135 24.90 0.06 -2.99
C MET A 135 24.57 -1.44 -2.91
N GLY A 136 23.68 -1.89 -3.79
CA GLY A 136 23.22 -3.28 -3.87
C GLY A 136 24.19 -4.20 -4.62
N PRO A 137 23.85 -5.51 -4.76
CA PRO A 137 24.72 -6.50 -5.41
C PRO A 137 24.85 -6.30 -6.93
N TYR A 138 23.93 -5.59 -7.56
CA TYR A 138 23.94 -5.31 -9.00
C TYR A 138 23.78 -3.82 -9.27
N LYS A 139 24.56 -3.30 -10.18
CA LYS A 139 24.53 -1.91 -10.63
C LYS A 139 23.82 -1.79 -11.97
N VAL A 140 23.05 -0.74 -12.14
CA VAL A 140 22.35 -0.45 -13.39
C VAL A 140 23.32 0.00 -14.46
N ASP A 141 23.32 -0.71 -15.60
CA ASP A 141 24.11 -0.35 -16.78
C ASP A 141 23.25 0.45 -17.78
N SER A 142 21.97 0.08 -17.93
CA SER A 142 21.05 0.81 -18.80
C SER A 142 19.59 0.57 -18.43
N ILE A 143 18.76 1.57 -18.72
CA ILE A 143 17.31 1.53 -18.60
C ILE A 143 16.69 1.82 -19.97
N THR A 144 15.84 0.91 -20.47
CA THR A 144 14.97 1.15 -21.62
C THR A 144 13.54 1.25 -21.10
N PRO A 145 12.96 2.45 -21.00
CA PRO A 145 11.64 2.63 -20.40
C PRO A 145 10.56 1.74 -21.05
N GLY A 146 9.82 1.00 -20.23
CA GLY A 146 8.77 0.09 -20.67
C GLY A 146 9.25 -1.21 -21.31
N GLU A 147 10.57 -1.45 -21.42
CA GLU A 147 11.15 -2.66 -22.01
C GLU A 147 12.02 -3.43 -21.02
N ALA A 148 13.15 -2.85 -20.57
CA ALA A 148 14.11 -3.57 -19.76
C ALA A 148 15.01 -2.67 -18.89
N VAL A 149 15.54 -3.26 -17.79
CA VAL A 149 16.67 -2.72 -17.02
C VAL A 149 17.79 -3.77 -17.03
N VAL A 150 18.95 -3.39 -17.53
CA VAL A 150 20.14 -4.26 -17.57
C VAL A 150 21.08 -3.88 -16.44
N MET A 151 21.51 -4.86 -15.67
CA MET A 151 22.38 -4.67 -14.52
C MET A 151 23.57 -5.65 -14.59
N SER A 152 24.75 -5.17 -14.22
CA SER A 152 25.94 -5.99 -14.01
C SER A 152 26.25 -6.14 -12.52
N LYS A 153 26.96 -7.22 -12.17
CA LYS A 153 27.36 -7.43 -10.78
C LYS A 153 28.28 -6.32 -10.28
N TYR A 154 28.15 -6.01 -9.00
CA TYR A 154 29.06 -5.15 -8.27
C TYR A 154 30.04 -6.03 -7.49
N GLU A 155 31.29 -6.13 -7.96
CA GLU A 155 32.29 -7.05 -7.40
C GLU A 155 32.68 -6.70 -5.95
N ASP A 156 32.61 -5.39 -5.61
CA ASP A 156 32.92 -4.87 -4.28
C ASP A 156 31.70 -4.81 -3.34
N TYR A 157 30.64 -5.54 -3.66
CA TYR A 157 29.46 -5.61 -2.79
C TYR A 157 29.81 -6.07 -1.38
N TRP A 158 29.40 -5.30 -0.38
CA TRP A 158 29.78 -5.47 1.02
C TRP A 158 29.46 -6.86 1.65
N ARG A 159 28.51 -7.61 1.09
CA ARG A 159 28.23 -9.02 1.46
C ARG A 159 29.01 -10.03 0.64
N GLY A 160 29.93 -9.61 -0.18
CA GLY A 160 30.71 -10.44 -1.07
C GLY A 160 30.22 -10.43 -2.52
N GLU A 161 31.10 -10.83 -3.43
CA GLU A 161 30.85 -10.84 -4.87
C GLU A 161 29.59 -11.65 -5.23
N PRO A 162 28.64 -11.08 -6.01
CA PRO A 162 27.46 -11.80 -6.49
C PRO A 162 27.80 -12.98 -7.37
N ASN A 163 26.99 -14.04 -7.30
CA ASN A 163 27.24 -15.28 -8.06
C ASN A 163 26.91 -15.16 -9.56
N LEU A 164 25.97 -14.28 -9.94
CA LEU A 164 25.57 -14.06 -11.33
C LEU A 164 26.33 -12.86 -11.89
N ASP A 165 26.71 -12.91 -13.16
CA ASP A 165 27.44 -11.82 -13.82
C ASP A 165 26.55 -10.58 -14.06
N GLY A 166 25.24 -10.78 -14.13
CA GLY A 166 24.26 -9.70 -14.31
C GLY A 166 22.82 -10.17 -14.14
N VAL A 167 21.92 -9.21 -14.16
CA VAL A 167 20.47 -9.42 -14.11
C VAL A 167 19.84 -8.51 -15.15
N GLU A 168 18.91 -9.05 -15.92
CA GLU A 168 18.07 -8.28 -16.83
C GLU A 168 16.61 -8.36 -16.35
N LEU A 169 16.02 -7.23 -15.99
CA LEU A 169 14.60 -7.13 -15.68
C LEU A 169 13.85 -6.76 -16.96
N THR A 170 13.03 -7.65 -17.48
CA THR A 170 12.29 -7.46 -18.73
C THR A 170 10.81 -7.35 -18.46
N VAL A 171 10.16 -6.41 -19.11
CA VAL A 171 8.70 -6.25 -19.04
C VAL A 171 8.04 -7.30 -19.92
N VAL A 172 7.31 -8.23 -19.31
CA VAL A 172 6.53 -9.26 -20.01
C VAL A 172 5.06 -9.08 -19.70
N SER A 173 4.20 -9.14 -20.74
CA SER A 173 2.76 -9.05 -20.50
C SER A 173 2.25 -10.23 -19.67
N PRO A 174 1.26 -10.04 -18.77
CA PRO A 174 0.70 -11.12 -17.96
C PRO A 174 0.27 -12.34 -18.80
N SER A 175 -0.34 -12.14 -19.96
CA SER A 175 -0.79 -13.21 -20.85
C SER A 175 0.35 -13.99 -21.55
N SER A 176 1.58 -13.47 -21.52
CA SER A 176 2.73 -14.09 -22.20
C SER A 176 3.72 -14.76 -21.24
N ILE A 177 3.58 -14.52 -19.91
CA ILE A 177 4.60 -14.92 -18.92
C ILE A 177 4.77 -16.44 -18.85
N ALA A 178 3.69 -17.21 -18.95
CA ALA A 178 3.74 -18.67 -18.95
C ALA A 178 4.58 -19.20 -20.13
N ASN A 179 4.37 -18.66 -21.32
CA ASN A 179 5.14 -19.04 -22.50
C ASN A 179 6.60 -18.58 -22.42
N ALA A 180 6.88 -17.41 -21.85
CA ALA A 180 8.24 -16.92 -21.66
C ALA A 180 9.05 -17.82 -20.70
N LEU A 181 8.44 -18.35 -19.65
CA LEU A 181 9.03 -19.37 -18.77
C LEU A 181 9.25 -20.70 -19.50
N GLU A 182 8.25 -21.21 -20.24
CA GLU A 182 8.33 -22.49 -20.96
C GLU A 182 9.44 -22.49 -22.02
N THR A 183 9.61 -21.37 -22.71
CA THR A 183 10.62 -21.22 -23.78
C THR A 183 12.01 -20.85 -23.24
N GLY A 184 12.14 -20.53 -21.96
CA GLY A 184 13.38 -20.04 -21.36
C GLY A 184 13.75 -18.61 -21.82
N GLU A 185 12.76 -17.81 -22.23
CA GLU A 185 12.95 -16.39 -22.50
C GLU A 185 13.20 -15.61 -21.21
N VAL A 186 12.60 -16.06 -20.10
CA VAL A 186 12.86 -15.58 -18.73
C VAL A 186 13.24 -16.76 -17.83
N ASP A 187 14.17 -16.53 -16.90
CA ASP A 187 14.61 -17.51 -15.91
C ASP A 187 13.78 -17.44 -14.62
N VAL A 188 13.23 -16.27 -14.30
CA VAL A 188 12.44 -16.00 -13.11
C VAL A 188 11.24 -15.13 -13.48
N ALA A 189 10.06 -15.52 -13.05
CA ALA A 189 8.87 -14.68 -13.09
C ALA A 189 8.51 -14.23 -11.67
N ILE A 190 8.47 -12.92 -11.45
CA ILE A 190 8.04 -12.31 -10.18
C ILE A 190 6.54 -11.99 -10.29
N ASN A 191 5.77 -12.26 -9.24
CA ASN A 191 4.33 -12.01 -9.20
C ASN A 191 3.56 -12.70 -10.33
N PHE A 192 3.80 -14.03 -10.50
CA PHE A 192 3.10 -14.81 -11.52
C PHE A 192 1.58 -14.76 -11.33
N PRO A 193 0.78 -14.54 -12.39
CA PRO A 193 -0.68 -14.45 -12.30
C PRO A 193 -1.30 -15.74 -11.76
N THR A 194 -1.99 -15.67 -10.62
CA THR A 194 -2.57 -16.83 -9.93
C THR A 194 -3.70 -17.51 -10.71
N ASP A 195 -4.38 -16.77 -11.59
CA ASP A 195 -5.41 -17.29 -12.49
C ASP A 195 -4.85 -18.26 -13.56
N GLN A 196 -3.56 -18.09 -13.93
CA GLN A 196 -2.89 -18.94 -14.91
C GLN A 196 -2.17 -20.14 -14.27
N TYR A 197 -2.01 -20.18 -12.95
CA TYR A 197 -1.23 -21.19 -12.26
C TYR A 197 -1.69 -22.64 -12.56
N PRO A 198 -2.98 -23.01 -12.60
CA PRO A 198 -3.39 -24.37 -12.88
C PRO A 198 -2.97 -24.91 -14.25
N ASP A 199 -2.82 -24.03 -15.24
CA ASP A 199 -2.40 -24.41 -16.59
C ASP A 199 -0.91 -24.73 -16.68
N VAL A 200 -0.14 -24.24 -15.70
CA VAL A 200 1.34 -24.34 -15.68
C VAL A 200 1.90 -25.06 -14.46
N GLU A 201 1.08 -25.49 -13.50
CA GLU A 201 1.50 -26.18 -12.28
C GLU A 201 2.44 -27.36 -12.56
N GLY A 202 2.18 -28.10 -13.64
CA GLY A 202 2.97 -29.25 -14.08
C GLY A 202 4.11 -28.93 -15.04
N MET A 203 4.49 -27.67 -15.24
CA MET A 203 5.54 -27.27 -16.19
C MET A 203 6.88 -27.88 -15.80
N GLU A 204 7.50 -28.66 -16.72
CA GLU A 204 8.79 -29.26 -16.48
C GLU A 204 9.92 -28.23 -16.45
N GLY A 205 10.80 -28.33 -15.46
CA GLY A 205 11.98 -27.46 -15.33
C GLY A 205 11.69 -26.12 -14.63
N VAL A 206 10.48 -25.91 -14.15
CA VAL A 206 10.07 -24.73 -13.37
C VAL A 206 9.80 -25.15 -11.92
N GLU A 207 10.31 -24.39 -10.96
CA GLU A 207 10.01 -24.51 -9.54
C GLU A 207 9.07 -23.36 -9.13
N TRP A 208 7.94 -23.70 -8.53
CA TRP A 208 6.97 -22.73 -8.03
C TRP A 208 7.23 -22.44 -6.56
N LEU A 209 7.57 -21.18 -6.24
CA LEU A 209 7.75 -20.70 -4.89
C LEU A 209 6.53 -19.86 -4.51
N ALA A 210 5.74 -20.36 -3.57
CA ALA A 210 4.54 -19.68 -3.11
C ALA A 210 4.70 -19.18 -1.68
N ASN A 211 4.27 -17.95 -1.45
CA ASN A 211 4.14 -17.33 -0.13
C ASN A 211 2.78 -16.68 -0.01
N ILE A 212 2.32 -16.45 1.23
CA ILE A 212 1.22 -15.53 1.50
C ILE A 212 1.72 -14.13 1.15
N GLU A 213 1.03 -13.49 0.21
CA GLU A 213 1.37 -12.14 -0.22
C GLU A 213 1.02 -11.12 0.88
N GLY A 214 1.92 -10.17 1.12
CA GLY A 214 1.66 -9.02 1.98
C GLY A 214 0.77 -8.00 1.28
N ALA A 215 -0.45 -8.41 0.91
CA ALA A 215 -1.41 -7.56 0.22
C ALA A 215 -2.84 -8.04 0.45
N TYR A 216 -3.79 -7.13 0.28
CA TYR A 216 -5.22 -7.46 0.21
C TYR A 216 -5.91 -6.59 -0.85
N THR A 217 -6.99 -7.13 -1.42
CA THR A 217 -7.91 -6.38 -2.29
C THR A 217 -9.21 -6.12 -1.55
N TYR A 218 -9.83 -4.99 -1.81
CA TYR A 218 -11.04 -4.58 -1.12
C TYR A 218 -11.97 -3.79 -2.04
N ILE A 219 -13.23 -3.70 -1.62
CA ILE A 219 -14.19 -2.77 -2.20
C ILE A 219 -14.38 -1.64 -1.21
N GLY A 220 -13.98 -0.44 -1.61
CA GLY A 220 -14.13 0.77 -0.83
C GLY A 220 -15.43 1.50 -1.15
N PHE A 221 -16.07 2.05 -0.13
CA PHE A 221 -17.26 2.91 -0.24
C PHE A 221 -16.85 4.36 0.02
N LYS A 222 -17.29 5.28 -0.84
CA LYS A 222 -17.03 6.72 -0.65
C LYS A 222 -17.96 7.26 0.45
N LEU A 223 -17.37 7.74 1.56
CA LEU A 223 -18.08 8.17 2.77
C LEU A 223 -17.79 9.62 3.15
N GLY A 224 -17.06 10.33 2.33
CA GLY A 224 -16.66 11.72 2.54
C GLY A 224 -15.77 12.24 1.42
N GLU A 225 -15.02 13.29 1.71
CA GLU A 225 -14.08 13.95 0.80
C GLU A 225 -12.77 14.27 1.53
N TRP A 226 -11.69 14.43 0.77
CA TRP A 226 -10.44 14.95 1.28
C TRP A 226 -10.49 16.48 1.34
N ASN A 227 -10.15 17.07 2.47
CA ASN A 227 -10.08 18.50 2.67
C ASN A 227 -8.62 18.96 2.55
N GLU A 228 -8.25 19.47 1.38
CA GLU A 228 -6.90 19.97 1.09
C GLU A 228 -6.47 21.13 2.00
N ASP A 229 -7.41 22.00 2.39
CA ASP A 229 -7.11 23.18 3.22
C ASP A 229 -6.77 22.78 4.68
N GLU A 230 -7.38 21.70 5.17
CA GLU A 230 -7.18 21.19 6.53
C GLU A 230 -6.23 19.97 6.58
N GLY A 231 -5.89 19.38 5.42
CA GLY A 231 -5.07 18.19 5.31
C GLY A 231 -5.68 16.97 5.99
N ARG A 232 -7.00 16.80 5.89
CA ARG A 232 -7.72 15.74 6.60
C ARG A 232 -8.96 15.26 5.86
N VAL A 233 -9.48 14.13 6.30
CA VAL A 233 -10.76 13.59 5.83
C VAL A 233 -11.93 14.38 6.41
N ASP A 234 -12.84 14.82 5.55
CA ASP A 234 -14.17 15.29 5.90
C ASP A 234 -15.15 14.11 5.79
N TYR A 235 -15.34 13.37 6.89
CA TYR A 235 -16.28 12.27 6.97
C TYR A 235 -17.73 12.79 6.99
N LYS A 236 -18.48 12.55 5.90
CA LYS A 236 -19.85 13.10 5.67
C LYS A 236 -20.80 12.01 5.15
N PRO A 237 -21.00 10.90 5.85
CA PRO A 237 -21.81 9.79 5.34
C PRO A 237 -23.24 10.19 4.98
N GLU A 238 -23.82 11.17 5.68
CA GLU A 238 -25.18 11.67 5.41
C GLU A 238 -25.31 12.43 4.07
N GLU A 239 -24.19 12.85 3.47
CA GLU A 239 -24.15 13.52 2.17
C GLU A 239 -23.76 12.55 1.05
N MET A 240 -23.28 11.36 1.40
CA MET A 240 -22.77 10.39 0.45
C MET A 240 -23.81 9.31 0.10
N LYS A 241 -23.85 8.93 -1.18
CA LYS A 241 -24.74 7.89 -1.70
C LYS A 241 -24.57 6.57 -0.94
N MET A 242 -23.32 6.24 -0.57
CA MET A 242 -22.98 5.02 0.17
C MET A 242 -22.99 5.20 1.70
N GLY A 243 -23.53 6.30 2.20
CA GLY A 243 -23.53 6.63 3.62
C GLY A 243 -24.40 5.75 4.51
N ASP A 244 -25.46 5.16 3.96
CA ASP A 244 -26.32 4.23 4.71
C ASP A 244 -25.57 2.92 5.00
N LYS A 245 -25.39 2.62 6.30
CA LYS A 245 -24.73 1.41 6.78
C LYS A 245 -25.45 0.14 6.34
N GLU A 246 -26.80 0.17 6.33
CA GLU A 246 -27.58 -1.01 5.97
C GLU A 246 -27.46 -1.32 4.47
N LEU A 247 -27.36 -0.30 3.61
CA LEU A 247 -27.05 -0.50 2.19
C LEU A 247 -25.69 -1.21 2.02
N ARG A 248 -24.64 -0.73 2.69
CA ARG A 248 -23.30 -1.35 2.61
C ARG A 248 -23.29 -2.78 3.14
N ARG A 249 -24.02 -3.06 4.26
CA ARG A 249 -24.16 -4.41 4.82
C ARG A 249 -24.86 -5.35 3.86
N ALA A 250 -25.94 -4.90 3.23
CA ALA A 250 -26.64 -5.69 2.22
C ALA A 250 -25.76 -6.00 1.02
N MET A 251 -24.97 -5.00 0.55
CA MET A 251 -24.01 -5.21 -0.53
C MET A 251 -22.93 -6.23 -0.17
N TRP A 252 -22.48 -6.29 1.08
CA TRP A 252 -21.54 -7.31 1.55
C TRP A 252 -22.17 -8.71 1.53
N HIS A 253 -23.37 -8.90 2.12
CA HIS A 253 -24.07 -10.18 2.10
C HIS A 253 -24.39 -10.70 0.69
N ALA A 254 -24.41 -9.83 -0.32
CA ALA A 254 -24.63 -10.21 -1.71
C ALA A 254 -23.39 -10.77 -2.42
N MET A 255 -22.19 -10.62 -1.83
CA MET A 255 -20.92 -11.04 -2.45
C MET A 255 -20.45 -12.39 -1.91
N ASP A 256 -20.27 -13.36 -2.80
CA ASP A 256 -19.66 -14.67 -2.48
C ASP A 256 -18.16 -14.62 -2.78
N ASN A 257 -17.38 -14.13 -1.80
CA ASN A 257 -15.93 -13.99 -1.95
C ASN A 257 -15.19 -15.35 -1.90
N ASP A 258 -15.77 -16.39 -1.31
CA ASP A 258 -15.24 -17.75 -1.39
C ASP A 258 -15.35 -18.28 -2.83
N ALA A 259 -16.52 -18.09 -3.47
CA ALA A 259 -16.68 -18.41 -4.89
C ALA A 259 -15.77 -17.56 -5.82
N VAL A 260 -15.45 -16.31 -5.45
CA VAL A 260 -14.47 -15.48 -6.17
C VAL A 260 -13.10 -16.13 -6.10
N GLY A 261 -12.63 -16.51 -4.92
CA GLY A 261 -11.35 -17.19 -4.74
C GLY A 261 -11.22 -18.46 -5.58
N GLU A 262 -12.24 -19.29 -5.56
CA GLU A 262 -12.27 -20.55 -6.31
C GLU A 262 -12.37 -20.35 -7.83
N ARG A 263 -13.24 -19.47 -8.30
CA ARG A 263 -13.56 -19.35 -9.74
C ARG A 263 -12.57 -18.52 -10.52
N PHE A 264 -12.04 -17.45 -9.92
CA PHE A 264 -11.15 -16.49 -10.60
C PHE A 264 -9.68 -16.70 -10.25
N TYR A 265 -9.39 -17.33 -9.10
CA TYR A 265 -8.04 -17.47 -8.58
C TYR A 265 -7.68 -18.92 -8.20
N ASN A 266 -8.51 -19.89 -8.57
CA ASN A 266 -8.26 -21.33 -8.41
C ASN A 266 -7.94 -21.73 -6.96
N GLY A 267 -8.58 -21.08 -5.98
CA GLY A 267 -8.32 -21.31 -4.56
C GLY A 267 -7.01 -20.68 -4.03
N LEU A 268 -6.29 -19.93 -4.86
CA LEU A 268 -5.06 -19.22 -4.45
C LEU A 268 -5.33 -17.83 -3.84
N ARG A 269 -6.59 -17.44 -3.77
CA ARG A 269 -7.09 -16.30 -2.98
C ARG A 269 -8.28 -16.76 -2.15
N TRP A 270 -8.46 -16.13 -1.01
CA TRP A 270 -9.57 -16.39 -0.10
C TRP A 270 -10.08 -15.09 0.51
N LYS A 271 -11.29 -15.12 1.05
CA LYS A 271 -11.89 -13.95 1.70
C LYS A 271 -11.04 -13.49 2.89
N ALA A 272 -10.85 -12.18 3.02
CA ALA A 272 -10.27 -11.58 4.20
C ALA A 272 -11.34 -11.37 5.29
N THR A 273 -10.92 -11.44 6.55
CA THR A 273 -11.76 -11.15 7.73
C THR A 273 -11.42 -9.82 8.37
N SER A 274 -10.23 -9.29 8.09
CA SER A 274 -9.77 -7.99 8.57
C SER A 274 -8.71 -7.42 7.64
N LEU A 275 -8.22 -6.21 7.93
CA LEU A 275 -7.07 -5.58 7.26
C LEU A 275 -5.77 -6.30 7.61
N ILE A 276 -5.71 -6.95 8.78
CA ILE A 276 -4.56 -7.75 9.23
C ILE A 276 -4.69 -9.14 8.63
N THR A 277 -4.01 -9.35 7.51
CA THR A 277 -4.07 -10.58 6.74
C THR A 277 -3.19 -11.69 7.35
N PRO A 278 -3.32 -12.97 6.92
CA PRO A 278 -2.44 -14.05 7.37
C PRO A 278 -0.96 -13.86 7.07
N TYR A 279 -0.57 -12.86 6.27
CA TYR A 279 0.82 -12.42 6.15
C TYR A 279 1.42 -12.03 7.51
N HIS A 280 0.63 -11.39 8.36
CA HIS A 280 0.98 -11.05 9.74
C HIS A 280 0.53 -12.16 10.70
N ALA A 281 1.04 -13.38 10.51
CA ALA A 281 0.57 -14.59 11.18
C ALA A 281 0.42 -14.50 12.72
N ASN A 282 1.23 -13.65 13.39
CA ASN A 282 1.16 -13.46 14.84
C ASN A 282 0.08 -12.46 15.29
N TRP A 283 -0.51 -11.72 14.35
CA TRP A 283 -1.47 -10.64 14.59
C TRP A 283 -2.84 -10.95 13.99
N HIS A 284 -2.88 -11.83 12.98
CA HIS A 284 -4.12 -12.22 12.34
C HIS A 284 -5.00 -13.05 13.29
N ASP A 285 -6.25 -12.63 13.46
CA ASP A 285 -7.26 -13.38 14.20
C ASP A 285 -8.25 -14.02 13.21
N ASP A 286 -8.15 -15.34 13.06
CA ASP A 286 -9.02 -16.14 12.20
C ASP A 286 -10.41 -16.41 12.79
N SER A 287 -10.63 -15.99 14.05
CA SER A 287 -11.93 -16.11 14.74
C SER A 287 -12.87 -14.94 14.49
N LEU A 288 -12.39 -13.85 13.85
CA LEU A 288 -13.21 -12.69 13.53
C LEU A 288 -14.34 -13.05 12.56
N GLU A 289 -15.57 -12.77 12.98
CA GLU A 289 -16.77 -13.02 12.17
C GLU A 289 -17.04 -11.82 11.24
N VAL A 290 -17.17 -12.11 9.95
CA VAL A 290 -17.60 -11.15 8.93
C VAL A 290 -18.93 -11.58 8.32
N PRO A 291 -19.69 -10.65 7.69
CA PRO A 291 -20.92 -11.02 7.00
C PRO A 291 -20.70 -12.15 6.00
N GLU A 292 -21.45 -13.23 6.17
CA GLU A 292 -21.45 -14.37 5.25
C GLU A 292 -22.25 -14.04 3.99
N TYR A 293 -21.94 -14.72 2.87
CA TYR A 293 -22.75 -14.64 1.66
C TYR A 293 -24.17 -15.15 1.94
N ASP A 294 -25.14 -14.26 1.94
CA ASP A 294 -26.56 -14.53 2.17
C ASP A 294 -27.42 -13.50 1.42
N PRO A 295 -27.74 -13.76 0.13
CA PRO A 295 -28.60 -12.85 -0.64
C PRO A 295 -30.02 -12.69 -0.10
N GLU A 296 -30.54 -13.68 0.66
CA GLU A 296 -31.86 -13.58 1.31
C GLU A 296 -31.77 -12.56 2.45
N GLN A 297 -30.72 -12.61 3.26
CA GLN A 297 -30.45 -11.62 4.29
C GLN A 297 -30.19 -10.24 3.69
N ALA A 298 -29.43 -10.14 2.59
CA ALA A 298 -29.20 -8.88 1.89
C ALA A 298 -30.54 -8.21 1.48
N ASN A 299 -31.45 -8.98 0.88
CA ASN A 299 -32.77 -8.49 0.52
C ASN A 299 -33.61 -8.06 1.76
N GLN A 300 -33.56 -8.84 2.85
CA GLN A 300 -34.28 -8.49 4.08
C GLN A 300 -33.76 -7.16 4.67
N ILE A 301 -32.44 -6.97 4.70
CA ILE A 301 -31.81 -5.73 5.18
C ILE A 301 -32.30 -4.53 4.35
N LEU A 302 -32.30 -4.64 3.01
CA LEU A 302 -32.78 -3.59 2.12
C LEU A 302 -34.26 -3.28 2.33
N ASP A 303 -35.12 -4.32 2.46
CA ASP A 303 -36.56 -4.15 2.72
C ASP A 303 -36.79 -3.43 4.05
N GLU A 304 -36.08 -3.82 5.13
CA GLU A 304 -36.21 -3.22 6.46
C GLU A 304 -35.66 -1.76 6.49
N ALA A 305 -34.67 -1.46 5.66
CA ALA A 305 -34.12 -0.11 5.50
C ALA A 305 -34.96 0.78 4.56
N GLY A 306 -35.96 0.22 3.88
CA GLY A 306 -36.91 0.96 3.05
C GLY A 306 -36.47 1.15 1.59
N TYR A 307 -35.51 0.35 1.11
CA TYR A 307 -35.17 0.27 -0.30
C TYR A 307 -36.15 -0.65 -1.03
N GLU A 308 -37.05 -0.10 -1.83
CA GLU A 308 -38.10 -0.83 -2.53
C GLU A 308 -38.12 -0.51 -4.03
N ASP A 309 -38.41 -1.48 -4.89
CA ASP A 309 -38.72 -1.26 -6.32
C ASP A 309 -40.15 -0.72 -6.43
N THR A 310 -40.28 0.59 -6.50
CA THR A 310 -41.58 1.28 -6.46
C THR A 310 -42.16 1.55 -7.85
N ASP A 311 -41.32 1.59 -8.89
CA ASP A 311 -41.78 1.84 -10.25
C ASP A 311 -41.85 0.59 -11.13
N GLY A 312 -41.30 -0.54 -10.67
CA GLY A 312 -41.41 -1.86 -11.30
C GLY A 312 -40.37 -2.09 -12.40
N ASP A 313 -39.27 -1.36 -12.40
CA ASP A 313 -38.18 -1.51 -13.35
C ASP A 313 -37.19 -2.64 -13.00
N GLY A 314 -37.27 -3.17 -11.78
CA GLY A 314 -36.46 -4.25 -11.24
C GLY A 314 -35.31 -3.78 -10.37
N PHE A 315 -35.18 -2.48 -10.14
CA PHE A 315 -34.21 -1.89 -9.24
C PHE A 315 -34.90 -1.19 -8.06
N ARG A 316 -34.19 -1.10 -6.95
CA ARG A 316 -34.69 -0.48 -5.72
C ARG A 316 -34.36 1.00 -5.71
N GLU A 317 -35.31 1.83 -5.34
CA GLU A 317 -35.12 3.25 -5.02
C GLU A 317 -34.58 3.40 -3.59
N THR A 318 -34.09 4.61 -3.29
CA THR A 318 -33.75 5.03 -1.93
C THR A 318 -35.00 5.06 -1.02
N PRO A 319 -34.86 5.08 0.31
CA PRO A 319 -36.00 5.18 1.22
C PRO A 319 -36.86 6.43 1.00
N ASP A 320 -36.32 7.46 0.35
CA ASP A 320 -37.05 8.68 -0.05
C ASP A 320 -37.74 8.55 -1.42
N GLY A 321 -37.59 7.40 -2.09
CA GLY A 321 -38.21 7.09 -3.39
C GLY A 321 -37.46 7.67 -4.59
N GLU A 322 -36.19 8.03 -4.43
CA GLU A 322 -35.36 8.50 -5.54
C GLU A 322 -34.59 7.35 -6.19
N PRO A 323 -34.38 7.38 -7.52
CA PRO A 323 -33.58 6.36 -8.21
C PRO A 323 -32.19 6.21 -7.62
N LEU A 324 -31.76 4.96 -7.34
CA LEU A 324 -30.45 4.65 -6.81
C LEU A 324 -29.57 4.02 -7.91
N GLU A 325 -28.71 4.81 -8.51
CA GLU A 325 -27.66 4.36 -9.44
C GLU A 325 -26.30 4.41 -8.75
N ILE A 326 -25.56 3.29 -8.74
CA ILE A 326 -24.26 3.17 -8.06
C ILE A 326 -23.19 2.94 -9.11
N ASN A 327 -22.19 3.82 -9.13
CA ASN A 327 -21.05 3.74 -10.03
C ASN A 327 -19.90 2.99 -9.37
N PHE A 328 -19.46 1.91 -10.01
CA PHE A 328 -18.38 1.04 -9.56
C PHE A 328 -17.12 1.26 -10.41
N ALA A 329 -16.08 1.83 -9.81
CA ALA A 329 -14.77 1.95 -10.42
C ALA A 329 -13.97 0.65 -10.22
N SER A 330 -13.54 0.04 -11.31
CA SER A 330 -12.69 -1.15 -11.31
C SER A 330 -11.59 -1.01 -12.36
N MET A 331 -10.38 -1.49 -12.01
CA MET A 331 -9.20 -1.36 -12.87
C MET A 331 -9.23 -2.35 -14.03
N SER A 332 -8.73 -1.90 -15.18
CA SER A 332 -8.33 -2.79 -16.26
C SER A 332 -6.99 -3.46 -15.92
N GLY A 333 -6.79 -4.68 -16.38
CA GLY A 333 -5.57 -5.42 -16.07
C GLY A 333 -5.55 -6.77 -16.79
N GLY A 334 -5.36 -7.86 -16.06
CA GLY A 334 -5.40 -9.21 -16.60
C GLY A 334 -6.77 -9.67 -17.10
N ASP A 335 -6.83 -10.88 -17.61
CA ASP A 335 -8.03 -11.47 -18.25
C ASP A 335 -9.19 -11.67 -17.26
N THR A 336 -8.90 -11.71 -15.95
CA THR A 336 -9.91 -11.85 -14.88
C THR A 336 -10.61 -10.54 -14.51
N ALA A 337 -10.06 -9.38 -14.84
CA ALA A 337 -10.56 -8.07 -14.37
C ALA A 337 -12.02 -7.81 -14.79
N GLU A 338 -12.34 -7.94 -16.06
CA GLU A 338 -13.70 -7.69 -16.56
C GLU A 338 -14.71 -8.76 -16.08
N PRO A 339 -14.42 -10.08 -16.15
CA PRO A 339 -15.28 -11.09 -15.60
C PRO A 339 -15.57 -10.92 -14.10
N LEU A 340 -14.56 -10.53 -13.30
CA LEU A 340 -14.69 -10.30 -11.87
C LEU A 340 -15.57 -9.08 -11.57
N ALA A 341 -15.33 -7.95 -12.24
CA ALA A 341 -16.17 -6.76 -12.08
C ALA A 341 -17.63 -7.04 -12.44
N ASN A 342 -17.87 -7.78 -13.54
CA ASN A 342 -19.22 -8.19 -13.93
C ASN A 342 -19.86 -9.14 -12.93
N TYR A 343 -19.07 -10.03 -12.29
CA TYR A 343 -19.57 -10.91 -11.24
C TYR A 343 -20.10 -10.12 -10.04
N TYR A 344 -19.36 -9.14 -9.53
CA TYR A 344 -19.80 -8.26 -8.45
C TYR A 344 -21.05 -7.46 -8.83
N ILE A 345 -21.03 -6.83 -10.00
CA ILE A 345 -22.19 -6.08 -10.50
C ILE A 345 -23.44 -6.97 -10.57
N GLN A 346 -23.30 -8.20 -11.06
CA GLN A 346 -24.42 -9.12 -11.14
C GLN A 346 -24.93 -9.53 -9.74
N SER A 347 -24.03 -9.78 -8.79
CA SER A 347 -24.41 -10.11 -7.42
C SER A 347 -25.25 -9.00 -6.76
N TRP A 348 -24.89 -7.74 -6.98
CA TRP A 348 -25.67 -6.60 -6.48
C TRP A 348 -26.99 -6.40 -7.25
N LYS A 349 -27.02 -6.67 -8.56
CA LYS A 349 -28.25 -6.64 -9.35
C LYS A 349 -29.24 -7.72 -8.92
N ASP A 350 -28.78 -8.89 -8.49
CA ASP A 350 -29.61 -9.98 -8.03
C ASP A 350 -30.37 -9.65 -6.72
N ILE A 351 -29.91 -8.65 -5.98
CA ILE A 351 -30.62 -8.07 -4.82
C ILE A 351 -31.32 -6.74 -5.15
N GLY A 352 -31.45 -6.40 -6.43
CA GLY A 352 -32.21 -5.24 -6.91
C GLY A 352 -31.43 -3.91 -6.87
N LEU A 353 -30.10 -3.89 -6.79
CA LEU A 353 -29.32 -2.66 -6.84
C LEU A 353 -28.84 -2.37 -8.27
N ASN A 354 -29.04 -1.14 -8.73
CA ASN A 354 -28.58 -0.68 -10.04
C ASN A 354 -27.11 -0.26 -9.99
N VAL A 355 -26.20 -1.24 -10.09
CA VAL A 355 -24.76 -0.99 -10.11
C VAL A 355 -24.21 -1.10 -11.54
N GLN A 356 -23.37 -0.16 -11.93
CA GLN A 356 -22.73 -0.14 -13.24
C GLN A 356 -21.27 0.29 -13.14
N LEU A 357 -20.45 -0.07 -14.14
CA LEU A 357 -19.08 0.43 -14.21
C LEU A 357 -19.06 1.94 -14.39
N THR A 358 -18.21 2.62 -13.63
CA THR A 358 -17.87 4.03 -13.84
C THR A 358 -17.45 4.24 -15.31
N ASN A 359 -18.07 5.21 -15.98
CA ASN A 359 -17.85 5.47 -17.42
C ASN A 359 -18.14 4.26 -18.34
N GLY A 360 -18.87 3.24 -17.85
CA GLY A 360 -19.27 2.05 -18.61
C GLY A 360 -18.13 1.13 -19.02
N ARG A 361 -16.96 1.22 -18.38
CA ARG A 361 -15.77 0.43 -18.70
C ARG A 361 -14.82 0.30 -17.52
N LEU A 362 -13.89 -0.65 -17.60
CA LEU A 362 -12.73 -0.71 -16.73
C LEU A 362 -11.79 0.47 -16.97
N ILE A 363 -11.11 0.92 -15.94
CA ILE A 363 -10.29 2.14 -15.93
C ILE A 363 -8.81 1.74 -15.86
N GLU A 364 -7.96 2.44 -16.62
CA GLU A 364 -6.51 2.26 -16.55
C GLU A 364 -5.99 2.67 -15.17
N PHE A 365 -4.93 2.01 -14.69
CA PHE A 365 -4.39 2.09 -13.33
C PHE A 365 -4.19 3.53 -12.82
N ASN A 366 -3.44 4.36 -13.56
CA ASN A 366 -3.16 5.73 -13.11
C ASN A 366 -4.44 6.58 -13.08
N THR A 367 -5.26 6.48 -14.12
CA THR A 367 -6.55 7.19 -14.18
C THR A 367 -7.50 6.76 -13.06
N PHE A 368 -7.48 5.46 -12.70
CA PHE A 368 -8.29 4.94 -11.60
C PHE A 368 -7.90 5.59 -10.26
N TYR A 369 -6.60 5.60 -9.94
CA TYR A 369 -6.14 6.22 -8.71
C TYR A 369 -6.32 7.73 -8.71
N ASP A 370 -6.07 8.41 -9.84
CA ASP A 370 -6.39 9.84 -9.97
C ASP A 370 -7.86 10.16 -9.63
N MET A 371 -8.80 9.31 -10.09
CA MET A 371 -10.23 9.48 -9.77
C MET A 371 -10.53 9.23 -8.29
N VAL A 372 -9.95 8.19 -7.71
CA VAL A 372 -10.20 7.81 -6.31
C VAL A 372 -9.57 8.81 -5.35
N GLU A 373 -8.34 9.24 -5.62
CA GLU A 373 -7.58 10.21 -4.81
C GLU A 373 -8.22 11.60 -4.80
N ASN A 374 -8.71 12.03 -5.96
CA ASN A 374 -9.32 13.36 -6.12
C ASN A 374 -10.85 13.36 -5.89
N ASP A 375 -11.37 12.31 -5.26
CA ASP A 375 -12.79 12.21 -4.90
C ASP A 375 -13.76 12.45 -6.09
N ASP A 376 -13.44 11.89 -7.28
CA ASP A 376 -14.24 12.06 -8.48
C ASP A 376 -15.71 11.68 -8.20
N PRO A 377 -16.69 12.56 -8.49
CA PRO A 377 -18.10 12.31 -8.24
C PRO A 377 -18.71 11.17 -9.04
N GLU A 378 -18.02 10.69 -10.09
CA GLU A 378 -18.42 9.49 -10.85
C GLU A 378 -18.01 8.18 -10.16
N VAL A 379 -17.42 8.22 -8.97
CA VAL A 379 -17.01 7.06 -8.17
C VAL A 379 -17.82 7.01 -6.88
N ASP A 380 -18.70 6.01 -6.74
CA ASP A 380 -19.44 5.75 -5.49
C ASP A 380 -18.78 4.61 -4.69
N ILE A 381 -18.37 3.56 -5.41
CA ILE A 381 -17.61 2.43 -4.88
C ILE A 381 -16.45 2.10 -5.82
N TYR A 382 -15.41 1.49 -5.27
CA TYR A 382 -14.23 1.14 -6.07
C TYR A 382 -13.57 -0.15 -5.58
N GLN A 383 -12.90 -0.88 -6.47
CA GLN A 383 -12.09 -2.04 -6.12
C GLN A 383 -10.62 -1.65 -6.10
N GLY A 384 -10.07 -1.51 -4.88
CA GLY A 384 -8.67 -1.19 -4.65
C GLY A 384 -7.86 -2.36 -4.10
N ALA A 385 -6.56 -2.13 -3.93
CA ALA A 385 -5.64 -3.06 -3.28
C ALA A 385 -4.59 -2.28 -2.49
N TRP A 386 -4.14 -2.85 -1.37
CA TRP A 386 -3.01 -2.33 -0.61
C TRP A 386 -1.96 -3.42 -0.39
N GLY A 387 -0.70 -3.05 -0.59
CA GLY A 387 0.41 -3.78 -0.03
C GLY A 387 0.56 -3.42 1.44
N VAL A 388 0.86 -4.41 2.28
CA VAL A 388 1.08 -4.20 3.71
C VAL A 388 2.56 -4.36 4.05
N GLY A 389 3.04 -3.54 4.97
CA GLY A 389 4.40 -3.59 5.50
C GLY A 389 4.58 -4.69 6.55
N SER A 390 5.67 -4.60 7.31
CA SER A 390 5.93 -5.49 8.43
C SER A 390 5.12 -5.16 9.68
N ASP A 391 4.69 -3.91 9.83
CA ASP A 391 3.79 -3.49 10.89
C ASP A 391 2.33 -3.69 10.49
N VAL A 392 1.49 -3.91 11.50
CA VAL A 392 0.05 -4.14 11.36
C VAL A 392 -0.78 -2.86 11.47
N ASP A 393 -0.16 -1.75 11.88
CA ASP A 393 -0.86 -0.49 12.09
C ASP A 393 -1.49 0.01 10.79
N PRO A 394 -2.83 0.21 10.77
CA PRO A 394 -3.53 0.69 9.60
C PRO A 394 -3.53 2.22 9.46
N TYR A 395 -2.99 2.97 10.43
CA TYR A 395 -3.08 4.44 10.47
C TYR A 395 -2.57 5.09 9.19
N GLY A 396 -1.42 4.64 8.67
CA GLY A 396 -0.83 5.17 7.45
C GLY A 396 -1.68 5.00 6.17
N LEU A 397 -2.77 4.21 6.24
CA LEU A 397 -3.71 3.99 5.14
C LEU A 397 -5.12 4.52 5.44
N TYR A 398 -5.52 4.57 6.71
CA TYR A 398 -6.90 4.85 7.13
C TYR A 398 -7.02 5.92 8.23
N GLY A 399 -5.93 6.55 8.62
CA GLY A 399 -5.94 7.69 9.56
C GLY A 399 -6.77 8.87 9.02
N PRO A 400 -7.24 9.75 9.92
CA PRO A 400 -8.09 10.89 9.54
C PRO A 400 -7.35 11.98 8.75
N ASP A 401 -6.04 12.05 8.88
CA ASP A 401 -5.14 13.02 8.25
C ASP A 401 -4.23 12.39 7.18
N VAL A 402 -4.60 11.20 6.71
CA VAL A 402 -3.85 10.46 5.69
C VAL A 402 -4.57 10.52 4.34
N PRO A 403 -3.93 11.05 3.27
CA PRO A 403 -4.53 11.14 1.93
C PRO A 403 -4.96 9.79 1.35
N PHE A 404 -4.30 8.68 1.76
CA PHE A 404 -4.61 7.31 1.35
C PHE A 404 -5.90 6.73 1.94
N ASN A 405 -6.54 7.43 2.87
CA ASN A 405 -7.85 7.03 3.38
C ASN A 405 -8.92 7.23 2.28
N TYR A 406 -8.81 6.48 1.21
CA TYR A 406 -9.70 6.60 0.04
C TYR A 406 -11.18 6.37 0.33
N PRO A 407 -11.60 5.52 1.31
CA PRO A 407 -12.99 5.46 1.74
C PRO A 407 -13.49 6.76 2.38
N ARG A 408 -12.56 7.62 2.81
CA ARG A 408 -12.86 8.83 3.61
C ARG A 408 -13.65 8.48 4.87
N TYR A 409 -13.29 7.35 5.49
CA TYR A 409 -13.86 6.90 6.76
C TYR A 409 -12.99 7.33 7.93
N ALA A 410 -13.50 8.21 8.77
CA ALA A 410 -12.82 8.73 9.94
C ALA A 410 -13.85 9.02 11.04
N THR A 411 -14.11 8.03 11.89
CA THR A 411 -14.92 8.21 13.10
C THR A 411 -14.01 8.51 14.29
N GLU A 412 -14.56 9.10 15.34
CA GLU A 412 -13.83 9.29 16.59
C GLU A 412 -13.34 7.96 17.17
N GLU A 413 -14.16 6.90 17.09
CA GLU A 413 -13.85 5.56 17.58
C GLU A 413 -12.71 4.91 16.78
N SER A 414 -12.78 4.88 15.44
CA SER A 414 -11.73 4.29 14.61
C SER A 414 -10.40 5.04 14.73
N THR A 415 -10.45 6.37 14.84
CA THR A 415 -9.25 7.19 15.04
C THR A 415 -8.60 6.88 16.38
N GLN A 416 -9.40 6.83 17.46
CA GLN A 416 -8.89 6.54 18.80
C GLN A 416 -8.26 5.15 18.88
N LEU A 417 -8.86 4.11 18.30
CA LEU A 417 -8.30 2.75 18.28
C LEU A 417 -6.96 2.69 17.53
N MET A 418 -6.84 3.35 16.39
CA MET A 418 -5.56 3.42 15.66
C MET A 418 -4.49 4.18 16.46
N GLU A 419 -4.82 5.31 17.09
CA GLU A 419 -3.91 6.07 17.95
C GLU A 419 -3.48 5.25 19.18
N GLU A 420 -4.42 4.55 19.86
CA GLU A 420 -4.11 3.67 20.99
C GLU A 420 -3.21 2.50 20.57
N GLY A 421 -3.46 1.89 19.40
CA GLY A 421 -2.68 0.76 18.88
C GLY A 421 -1.24 1.09 18.49
N ASN A 422 -0.93 2.37 18.31
CA ASN A 422 0.41 2.86 18.00
C ASN A 422 1.02 3.76 19.09
N SER A 423 0.34 3.87 20.25
CA SER A 423 0.85 4.64 21.38
C SER A 423 2.02 3.92 22.08
N PRO A 424 2.84 4.63 22.88
CA PRO A 424 3.90 4.01 23.68
C PRO A 424 3.42 2.90 24.63
N ASP A 425 2.16 2.93 25.07
CA ASP A 425 1.58 1.89 25.90
C ASP A 425 1.32 0.58 25.13
N ALA A 426 1.26 0.63 23.80
CA ALA A 426 1.00 -0.51 22.91
C ALA A 426 2.25 -1.35 22.55
N PHE A 427 3.38 -1.16 23.25
CA PHE A 427 4.52 -2.09 23.17
C PHE A 427 4.19 -3.46 23.79
N ASP A 428 3.17 -3.55 24.64
CA ASP A 428 2.61 -4.83 25.07
C ASP A 428 1.84 -5.49 23.93
N VAL A 429 2.38 -6.61 23.43
CA VAL A 429 1.84 -7.30 22.25
C VAL A 429 0.40 -7.79 22.46
N GLU A 430 0.07 -8.30 23.66
CA GLU A 430 -1.28 -8.81 23.94
C GLU A 430 -2.29 -7.66 23.95
N GLN A 431 -1.95 -6.52 24.54
CA GLN A 431 -2.79 -5.32 24.55
C GLN A 431 -2.97 -4.76 23.12
N ARG A 432 -1.89 -4.68 22.33
CA ARG A 432 -1.95 -4.19 20.94
C ARG A 432 -2.81 -5.09 20.05
N GLN A 433 -2.75 -6.42 20.26
CA GLN A 433 -3.63 -7.37 19.56
C GLN A 433 -5.11 -7.17 19.92
N GLU A 434 -5.43 -6.94 21.22
CA GLU A 434 -6.81 -6.67 21.64
C GLU A 434 -7.35 -5.41 20.95
N ILE A 435 -6.57 -4.34 20.87
CA ILE A 435 -6.97 -3.07 20.22
C ILE A 435 -7.26 -3.29 18.71
N TYR A 436 -6.38 -4.01 17.99
CA TYR A 436 -6.58 -4.22 16.56
C TYR A 436 -7.62 -5.27 16.20
N ASN A 437 -8.08 -6.06 17.17
CA ASN A 437 -9.20 -6.99 16.98
C ASN A 437 -10.55 -6.31 17.21
N GLU A 438 -10.61 -5.16 17.88
CA GLU A 438 -11.80 -4.33 18.06
C GLU A 438 -12.13 -3.48 16.84
#